data_b46b8b2aa2106c322491cff12680b4b1
#
_entry.id   b46b8b2aa2106c322491cff12680b4b1
#
_cell.length_a   1.000
_cell.length_b   1.000
_cell.length_c   1.000
_cell.angle_alpha   90.00
_cell.angle_beta   90.00
_cell.angle_gamma   90.00
#
_symmetry.space_group_name_H-M   'P 1'
#
loop_
_entity.id
_entity.type
_entity.pdbx_description
1 polymer ?
#
loop_
_entity_poly.entity_id
_entity_poly.type
_entity_poly.pdbx_seq_one_letter_code
_entity_poly.pdbx_strand_id
1 'polypeptide(L)'
;MGERAVIEIANALNDGMDAQDITYIDGTVYKTREPDTSVPSITLPAFPDMQKNPRVYAESFSIQYRNTDPFCAKRLIEPYGDHEFIVQNPPQKPLSQKEMDHVYDLPYCRTFHPSYKKLGGIPAIAEIEFSLTSCRGCFGACSFCALTFHQGRIIQTRSQESIIKEAEGMTHSPGFKGYIHDVGGPTANFRQPACKKQLQRGACPTRQCLFPSPCKNLIADHTDYLSLLRKLRRLPGVKKVFIRSGIRFDYLLADPSDTFFKELVRYHISGQLKVAPEHVSDQVLRVMGKPPHAVYQQFVEKYKRINEQEGMKQYVVPYLMSSHPGCTMEEAVRLAEYLRDTNHEPEQVQDFYPTPSTLSTVMYYTGLDPRTMEPVYVPKNPHEKAMQRALMQYRRPQNYFLVREALQKAGRTDLIGFTPKCLIRPYPPKEKKAGAPDQPPERKSTPAKPAKKRPPRR
;
A
#
# COMPACT_ATOMS: atom_id res chain seq x y z
N MET A 1 -2.14 16.70 -1.23
CA MET A 1 -2.78 16.74 -2.54
C MET A 1 -2.90 18.21 -2.91
N GLY A 2 -2.69 18.55 -4.17
CA GLY A 2 -2.44 19.92 -4.60
C GLY A 2 -3.63 20.69 -5.17
N GLU A 3 -4.85 20.17 -5.07
CA GLU A 3 -6.02 20.75 -5.76
C GLU A 3 -6.27 22.20 -5.40
N ARG A 4 -6.28 22.52 -4.10
CA ARG A 4 -6.47 23.92 -3.66
C ARG A 4 -5.28 24.80 -4.02
N ALA A 5 -4.05 24.31 -3.79
CA ALA A 5 -2.85 25.09 -4.10
C ALA A 5 -2.78 25.45 -5.60
N VAL A 6 -3.15 24.53 -6.50
CA VAL A 6 -3.21 24.82 -7.94
C VAL A 6 -4.21 25.93 -8.26
N ILE A 7 -5.39 25.90 -7.64
CA ILE A 7 -6.43 26.93 -7.85
C ILE A 7 -5.97 28.28 -7.29
N GLU A 8 -5.39 28.29 -6.07
CA GLU A 8 -4.90 29.52 -5.43
C GLU A 8 -3.74 30.15 -6.23
N ILE A 9 -2.80 29.34 -6.74
CA ILE A 9 -1.72 29.80 -7.62
C ILE A 9 -2.29 30.37 -8.94
N ALA A 10 -3.24 29.64 -9.56
CA ALA A 10 -3.84 30.12 -10.81
C ALA A 10 -4.58 31.44 -10.64
N ASN A 11 -5.28 31.63 -9.54
CA ASN A 11 -5.97 32.89 -9.22
C ASN A 11 -4.94 34.01 -9.00
N ALA A 12 -3.89 33.79 -8.21
CA ALA A 12 -2.84 34.80 -7.96
C ALA A 12 -2.17 35.24 -9.28
N LEU A 13 -1.85 34.31 -10.17
CA LEU A 13 -1.30 34.63 -11.48
C LEU A 13 -2.29 35.39 -12.37
N ASN A 14 -3.58 35.02 -12.34
CA ASN A 14 -4.64 35.72 -13.08
C ASN A 14 -4.85 37.16 -12.57
N ASP A 15 -4.64 37.38 -11.28
CA ASP A 15 -4.70 38.73 -10.65
C ASP A 15 -3.42 39.55 -10.90
N GLY A 16 -2.48 39.04 -11.71
CA GLY A 16 -1.28 39.73 -12.15
C GLY A 16 -0.09 39.66 -11.21
N MET A 17 -0.11 38.73 -10.23
CA MET A 17 1.02 38.48 -9.35
C MET A 17 2.13 37.70 -10.04
N ASP A 18 3.37 38.09 -9.85
CA ASP A 18 4.51 37.32 -10.36
C ASP A 18 4.68 35.99 -9.58
N ALA A 19 5.04 34.92 -10.29
CA ALA A 19 5.20 33.58 -9.68
C ALA A 19 6.19 33.56 -8.52
N GLN A 20 7.24 34.38 -8.54
CA GLN A 20 8.24 34.50 -7.47
C GLN A 20 7.68 35.12 -6.18
N ASP A 21 6.58 35.87 -6.27
CA ASP A 21 5.96 36.55 -5.12
C ASP A 21 4.87 35.68 -4.47
N ILE A 22 4.50 34.55 -5.11
CA ILE A 22 3.52 33.60 -4.57
C ILE A 22 4.19 32.68 -3.54
N THR A 23 4.50 33.21 -2.37
CA THR A 23 5.26 32.52 -1.30
C THR A 23 4.40 32.07 -0.12
N TYR A 24 3.11 32.42 -0.12
CA TYR A 24 2.21 32.32 1.05
C TYR A 24 1.22 31.14 0.99
N ILE A 25 1.14 30.43 -0.15
CA ILE A 25 0.13 29.39 -0.35
C ILE A 25 0.55 28.10 0.36
N ASP A 26 -0.33 27.57 1.21
CA ASP A 26 -0.12 26.29 1.88
C ASP A 26 0.09 25.16 0.88
N GLY A 27 0.98 24.22 1.24
CA GLY A 27 1.31 23.06 0.40
C GLY A 27 2.28 23.35 -0.75
N THR A 28 2.88 24.56 -0.77
CA THR A 28 3.90 24.95 -1.75
C THR A 28 5.30 24.96 -1.15
N VAL A 29 6.28 24.91 -2.02
CA VAL A 29 7.70 25.04 -1.70
C VAL A 29 8.30 26.07 -2.63
N TYR A 30 9.10 26.97 -2.10
CA TYR A 30 9.78 28.01 -2.88
C TYR A 30 11.22 28.22 -2.43
N LYS A 31 12.01 28.80 -3.32
CA LYS A 31 13.39 29.22 -3.04
C LYS A 31 13.43 30.71 -2.76
N THR A 32 14.21 31.14 -1.75
CA THR A 32 14.41 32.55 -1.43
C THR A 32 15.81 32.81 -0.90
N ARG A 33 16.23 34.07 -0.92
CA ARG A 33 17.46 34.52 -0.28
C ARG A 33 17.21 35.03 1.15
N GLU A 34 16.00 35.45 1.43
CA GLU A 34 15.58 35.97 2.73
C GLU A 34 14.24 35.31 3.12
N PRO A 35 14.27 34.31 4.00
CA PRO A 35 13.04 33.69 4.45
C PRO A 35 12.28 34.61 5.40
N ASP A 36 10.98 34.75 5.16
CA ASP A 36 10.08 35.45 6.09
C ASP A 36 9.92 34.62 7.38
N THR A 37 10.48 35.16 8.47
CA THR A 37 10.44 34.60 9.83
C THR A 37 9.31 35.18 10.70
N SER A 38 8.50 36.10 10.20
CA SER A 38 7.32 36.64 10.90
C SER A 38 6.24 35.58 11.12
N VAL A 39 6.22 34.55 10.26
CA VAL A 39 5.32 33.41 10.38
C VAL A 39 5.98 32.30 11.21
N PRO A 40 5.23 31.58 12.08
CA PRO A 40 5.77 30.49 12.87
C PRO A 40 6.48 29.44 12.01
N SER A 41 7.79 29.31 12.18
CA SER A 41 8.67 28.48 11.35
C SER A 41 9.60 27.62 12.20
N ILE A 42 10.19 26.61 11.57
CA ILE A 42 11.25 25.77 12.12
C ILE A 42 12.38 25.77 11.11
N THR A 43 13.57 26.19 11.53
CA THR A 43 14.78 26.07 10.71
C THR A 43 15.33 24.65 10.86
N LEU A 44 15.48 23.96 9.74
CA LEU A 44 16.11 22.65 9.65
C LEU A 44 17.64 22.78 9.68
N PRO A 45 18.37 21.72 10.01
CA PRO A 45 19.80 21.65 9.77
C PRO A 45 20.13 22.01 8.31
N ALA A 46 21.28 22.66 8.10
CA ALA A 46 21.67 23.06 6.75
C ALA A 46 21.98 21.82 5.87
N PHE A 47 21.63 21.91 4.58
CA PHE A 47 21.84 20.83 3.62
C PHE A 47 23.29 20.32 3.56
N PRO A 48 24.34 21.19 3.56
CA PRO A 48 25.72 20.74 3.60
C PRO A 48 26.10 19.92 4.84
N ASP A 49 25.46 20.17 5.98
CA ASP A 49 25.70 19.42 7.22
C ASP A 49 25.03 18.04 7.16
N MET A 50 23.82 17.99 6.60
CA MET A 50 23.10 16.72 6.35
C MET A 50 23.87 15.81 5.39
N GLN A 51 24.53 16.38 4.37
CA GLN A 51 25.37 15.59 3.44
C GLN A 51 26.58 14.98 4.12
N LYS A 52 27.19 15.68 5.07
CA LYS A 52 28.38 15.23 5.79
C LYS A 52 28.08 14.26 6.92
N ASN A 53 26.90 14.37 7.54
CA ASN A 53 26.55 13.60 8.72
C ASN A 53 25.16 12.97 8.60
N PRO A 54 25.07 11.64 8.36
CA PRO A 54 23.80 10.92 8.28
C PRO A 54 22.91 11.08 9.52
N ARG A 55 23.48 11.30 10.71
CA ARG A 55 22.70 11.53 11.92
C ARG A 55 21.93 12.87 11.84
N VAL A 56 22.60 13.93 11.37
CA VAL A 56 21.96 15.24 11.16
C VAL A 56 20.82 15.12 10.16
N TYR A 57 20.98 14.33 9.10
CA TYR A 57 19.90 14.04 8.16
C TYR A 57 18.72 13.30 8.83
N ALA A 58 18.98 12.31 9.68
CA ALA A 58 17.92 11.62 10.43
C ALA A 58 17.18 12.57 11.38
N GLU A 59 17.87 13.49 12.03
CA GLU A 59 17.30 14.53 12.91
C GLU A 59 16.44 15.50 12.12
N SER A 60 16.91 16.00 10.98
CA SER A 60 16.14 16.83 10.06
C SER A 60 14.85 16.13 9.62
N PHE A 61 14.96 14.88 9.20
CA PHE A 61 13.79 14.10 8.80
C PHE A 61 12.79 13.88 9.94
N SER A 62 13.27 13.66 11.17
CA SER A 62 12.43 13.56 12.36
C SER A 62 11.56 14.81 12.57
N ILE A 63 12.15 16.00 12.37
CA ILE A 63 11.43 17.28 12.44
C ILE A 63 10.38 17.32 11.33
N GLN A 64 10.76 17.03 10.09
CA GLN A 64 9.85 17.01 8.94
C GLN A 64 8.68 16.05 9.15
N TYR A 65 8.96 14.82 9.63
CA TYR A 65 7.94 13.79 9.86
C TYR A 65 6.90 14.24 10.91
N ARG A 66 7.33 14.90 11.97
CA ARG A 66 6.42 15.43 13.00
C ARG A 66 5.63 16.65 12.53
N ASN A 67 6.05 17.28 11.44
CA ASN A 67 5.50 18.50 10.87
C ASN A 67 4.64 18.25 9.60
N THR A 68 4.14 17.04 9.42
CA THR A 68 3.34 16.66 8.23
C THR A 68 1.84 16.90 8.38
N ASP A 69 1.35 17.26 9.58
CA ASP A 69 -0.08 17.41 9.82
C ASP A 69 -0.55 18.85 9.58
N PRO A 70 -1.56 19.08 8.71
CA PRO A 70 -1.99 20.41 8.31
C PRO A 70 -2.64 21.27 9.43
N PHE A 71 -2.96 20.67 10.58
CA PHE A 71 -3.55 21.41 11.71
C PHE A 71 -2.51 21.98 12.66
N CYS A 72 -1.30 21.45 12.67
CA CYS A 72 -0.25 21.84 13.61
C CYS A 72 1.12 22.08 12.96
N ALA A 73 1.25 21.83 11.65
CA ALA A 73 2.48 22.05 10.92
C ALA A 73 2.87 23.54 10.92
N LYS A 74 4.18 23.77 11.02
CA LYS A 74 4.81 25.08 10.85
C LYS A 74 5.53 25.11 9.50
N ARG A 75 5.84 26.30 9.03
CA ARG A 75 6.74 26.50 7.90
C ARG A 75 8.10 25.89 8.20
N LEU A 76 8.69 25.18 7.24
CA LEU A 76 10.06 24.65 7.35
C LEU A 76 10.99 25.48 6.48
N ILE A 77 12.14 25.84 7.03
CA ILE A 77 13.18 26.61 6.35
C ILE A 77 14.45 25.77 6.35
N GLU A 78 14.92 25.36 5.18
CA GLU A 78 16.14 24.58 5.01
C GLU A 78 17.23 25.45 4.35
N PRO A 79 18.36 25.73 5.05
CA PRO A 79 19.49 26.46 4.48
C PRO A 79 20.28 25.56 3.50
N TYR A 80 20.60 26.11 2.31
CA TYR A 80 21.45 25.45 1.31
C TYR A 80 22.85 26.06 1.19
N GLY A 81 23.01 27.27 1.69
CA GLY A 81 24.24 28.05 1.71
C GLY A 81 24.01 29.36 2.44
N ASP A 82 24.92 30.32 2.30
CA ASP A 82 24.90 31.55 3.08
C ASP A 82 23.67 32.44 2.77
N HIS A 83 23.16 32.40 1.54
CA HIS A 83 22.02 33.20 1.10
C HIS A 83 21.04 32.41 0.22
N GLU A 84 20.92 31.11 0.46
CA GLU A 84 19.96 30.27 -0.25
C GLU A 84 19.16 29.42 0.72
N PHE A 85 17.84 29.54 0.65
CA PHE A 85 16.92 28.82 1.50
C PHE A 85 15.82 28.18 0.67
N ILE A 86 15.46 26.95 1.02
CA ILE A 86 14.22 26.32 0.57
C ILE A 86 13.21 26.45 1.70
N VAL A 87 12.06 27.04 1.39
CA VAL A 87 10.97 27.24 2.34
C VAL A 87 9.80 26.37 1.94
N GLN A 88 9.37 25.49 2.83
CA GLN A 88 8.20 24.66 2.69
C GLN A 88 7.07 25.21 3.56
N ASN A 89 5.99 25.64 2.93
CA ASN A 89 4.78 26.03 3.64
C ASN A 89 4.07 24.83 4.28
N PRO A 90 3.24 25.03 5.32
CA PRO A 90 2.44 23.96 5.91
C PRO A 90 1.62 23.22 4.85
N PRO A 91 1.34 21.92 5.02
CA PRO A 91 0.48 21.21 4.09
C PRO A 91 -0.92 21.81 4.04
N GLN A 92 -1.56 21.76 2.88
CA GLN A 92 -2.98 22.10 2.72
C GLN A 92 -3.87 21.22 3.62
N LYS A 93 -4.91 21.81 4.18
CA LYS A 93 -5.92 21.06 4.95
C LYS A 93 -6.59 20.00 4.07
N PRO A 94 -7.04 18.86 4.66
CA PRO A 94 -7.80 17.86 3.92
C PRO A 94 -8.98 18.48 3.19
N LEU A 95 -9.26 17.97 1.99
CA LEU A 95 -10.47 18.37 1.26
C LEU A 95 -11.72 17.97 2.06
N SER A 96 -12.72 18.83 2.06
CA SER A 96 -14.05 18.47 2.52
C SER A 96 -14.66 17.41 1.59
N GLN A 97 -15.71 16.73 2.05
CA GLN A 97 -16.41 15.74 1.22
C GLN A 97 -16.93 16.37 -0.07
N LYS A 98 -17.49 17.59 0.00
CA LYS A 98 -17.99 18.33 -1.18
C LYS A 98 -16.89 18.62 -2.20
N GLU A 99 -15.69 19.02 -1.74
CA GLU A 99 -14.54 19.24 -2.63
C GLU A 99 -14.04 17.92 -3.24
N MET A 100 -14.01 16.85 -2.44
CA MET A 100 -13.68 15.52 -2.95
C MET A 100 -14.67 15.08 -4.03
N ASP A 101 -15.97 15.24 -3.80
CA ASP A 101 -17.00 14.89 -4.77
C ASP A 101 -16.85 15.70 -6.05
N HIS A 102 -16.57 17.01 -5.94
CA HIS A 102 -16.33 17.87 -7.10
C HIS A 102 -15.12 17.40 -7.93
N VAL A 103 -13.99 17.04 -7.29
CA VAL A 103 -12.80 16.53 -7.98
C VAL A 103 -13.13 15.26 -8.78
N TYR A 104 -13.96 14.37 -8.23
CA TYR A 104 -14.34 13.12 -8.90
C TYR A 104 -15.51 13.25 -9.89
N ASP A 105 -16.21 14.39 -9.90
CA ASP A 105 -17.26 14.73 -10.87
C ASP A 105 -16.70 15.42 -12.13
N LEU A 106 -15.40 15.71 -12.18
CA LEU A 106 -14.77 16.24 -13.38
C LEU A 106 -14.88 15.25 -14.55
N PRO A 107 -14.94 15.75 -15.81
CA PRO A 107 -15.20 14.93 -16.99
C PRO A 107 -13.99 14.08 -17.41
N TYR A 108 -13.64 13.10 -16.59
CA TYR A 108 -12.55 12.17 -16.88
C TYR A 108 -12.91 11.22 -18.03
N CYS A 109 -12.00 11.04 -18.98
CA CYS A 109 -12.15 10.09 -20.08
C CYS A 109 -12.12 8.62 -19.67
N ARG A 110 -11.69 8.29 -18.45
CA ARG A 110 -11.55 6.93 -17.89
C ARG A 110 -10.73 5.96 -18.74
N THR A 111 -9.86 6.48 -19.58
CA THR A 111 -8.97 5.69 -20.44
C THR A 111 -7.63 6.40 -20.59
N PHE A 112 -6.69 5.77 -21.31
CA PHE A 112 -5.38 6.35 -21.56
C PHE A 112 -5.45 7.47 -22.63
N HIS A 113 -4.47 8.38 -22.57
CA HIS A 113 -4.36 9.47 -23.53
C HIS A 113 -4.21 8.93 -24.97
N PRO A 114 -4.84 9.54 -26.00
CA PRO A 114 -4.82 9.06 -27.37
C PRO A 114 -3.43 8.83 -27.99
N SER A 115 -2.38 9.54 -27.51
CA SER A 115 -1.01 9.34 -27.96
C SER A 115 -0.49 7.91 -27.77
N TYR A 116 -0.99 7.19 -26.75
CA TYR A 116 -0.60 5.80 -26.49
C TYR A 116 -1.27 4.78 -27.41
N LYS A 117 -2.29 5.19 -28.18
CA LYS A 117 -3.03 4.26 -29.06
C LYS A 117 -2.11 3.58 -30.10
N LYS A 118 -1.17 4.34 -30.68
CA LYS A 118 -0.18 3.83 -31.64
C LYS A 118 0.81 2.85 -31.02
N LEU A 119 1.00 2.90 -29.69
CA LEU A 119 1.89 2.01 -28.91
C LEU A 119 1.17 0.76 -28.36
N GLY A 120 -0.07 0.53 -28.77
CA GLY A 120 -0.88 -0.60 -28.25
C GLY A 120 -1.69 -0.29 -26.97
N GLY A 121 -1.75 0.98 -26.56
CA GLY A 121 -2.44 1.43 -25.35
C GLY A 121 -1.62 1.24 -24.07
N ILE A 122 -2.29 1.26 -22.93
CA ILE A 122 -1.68 1.02 -21.60
C ILE A 122 -2.35 -0.22 -20.98
N PRO A 123 -1.66 -1.37 -20.89
CA PRO A 123 -2.26 -2.62 -20.38
C PRO A 123 -2.85 -2.50 -18.98
N ALA A 124 -2.26 -1.66 -18.11
CA ALA A 124 -2.74 -1.44 -16.75
C ALA A 124 -4.18 -0.88 -16.66
N ILE A 125 -4.69 -0.24 -17.72
CA ILE A 125 -6.07 0.27 -17.75
C ILE A 125 -7.09 -0.86 -17.51
N ALA A 126 -6.87 -2.04 -18.07
CA ALA A 126 -7.78 -3.17 -17.92
C ALA A 126 -8.04 -3.57 -16.44
N GLU A 127 -7.07 -3.30 -15.57
CA GLU A 127 -7.19 -3.61 -14.13
C GLU A 127 -7.98 -2.55 -13.35
N ILE A 128 -7.97 -1.30 -13.80
CA ILE A 128 -8.48 -0.16 -13.04
C ILE A 128 -9.69 0.55 -13.69
N GLU A 129 -9.98 0.32 -14.97
CA GLU A 129 -11.02 1.02 -15.73
C GLU A 129 -12.39 1.01 -15.02
N PHE A 130 -12.75 -0.13 -14.43
CA PHE A 130 -14.00 -0.31 -13.70
C PHE A 130 -13.79 -0.38 -12.19
N SER A 131 -12.95 0.49 -11.68
CA SER A 131 -12.68 0.65 -10.24
C SER A 131 -13.12 2.02 -9.74
N LEU A 132 -13.54 2.08 -8.49
CA LEU A 132 -14.04 3.28 -7.81
C LEU A 132 -13.11 3.65 -6.66
N THR A 133 -12.60 4.87 -6.66
CA THR A 133 -11.88 5.42 -5.51
C THR A 133 -12.89 5.96 -4.50
N SER A 134 -12.88 5.42 -3.29
CA SER A 134 -13.83 5.79 -2.25
C SER A 134 -13.29 6.80 -1.24
N CYS A 135 -11.97 6.82 -1.04
CA CYS A 135 -11.30 7.68 -0.08
C CYS A 135 -9.83 7.95 -0.46
N ARG A 136 -9.24 8.93 0.19
CA ARG A 136 -7.79 9.24 0.19
C ARG A 136 -7.30 9.35 1.61
N GLY A 137 -5.95 9.27 1.79
CA GLY A 137 -5.32 9.29 3.10
C GLY A 137 -5.21 7.89 3.73
N CYS A 138 -4.29 7.75 4.69
CA CYS A 138 -4.09 6.50 5.40
C CYS A 138 -3.50 6.73 6.79
N PHE A 139 -4.25 6.40 7.85
CA PHE A 139 -3.76 6.50 9.22
C PHE A 139 -2.93 5.29 9.69
N GLY A 140 -2.66 4.34 8.80
CA GLY A 140 -1.78 3.20 9.09
C GLY A 140 -0.33 3.61 9.37
N ALA A 141 0.16 4.65 8.68
CA ALA A 141 1.48 5.26 8.88
C ALA A 141 2.64 4.25 8.95
N CYS A 142 2.61 3.21 8.09
CA CYS A 142 3.70 2.24 7.98
C CYS A 142 4.99 2.94 7.57
N SER A 143 6.13 2.54 8.17
CA SER A 143 7.39 3.24 8.05
C SER A 143 7.96 3.30 6.62
N PHE A 144 7.61 2.32 5.77
CA PHE A 144 8.06 2.21 4.38
C PHE A 144 7.13 2.88 3.37
N CYS A 145 5.96 3.38 3.81
CA CYS A 145 4.91 3.82 2.89
C CYS A 145 4.87 5.34 2.77
N ALA A 146 4.99 5.84 1.53
CA ALA A 146 4.96 7.27 1.23
C ALA A 146 3.57 7.91 1.35
N LEU A 147 2.50 7.14 1.50
CA LEU A 147 1.13 7.66 1.60
C LEU A 147 0.93 8.63 2.76
N THR A 148 1.69 8.47 3.85
CA THR A 148 1.70 9.39 4.98
C THR A 148 2.03 10.83 4.55
N PHE A 149 3.01 11.00 3.66
CA PHE A 149 3.40 12.31 3.11
C PHE A 149 2.56 12.70 1.91
N HIS A 150 2.29 11.75 1.01
CA HIS A 150 1.62 12.02 -0.26
C HIS A 150 0.13 12.36 -0.09
N GLN A 151 -0.59 11.65 0.78
CA GLN A 151 -2.04 11.82 0.97
C GLN A 151 -2.41 12.24 2.39
N GLY A 152 -1.46 12.20 3.32
CA GLY A 152 -1.70 12.50 4.73
C GLY A 152 -2.33 11.34 5.51
N ARG A 153 -2.46 11.57 6.82
CA ARG A 153 -2.98 10.56 7.77
C ARG A 153 -4.46 10.75 8.11
N ILE A 154 -5.09 11.77 7.56
CA ILE A 154 -6.52 12.05 7.75
C ILE A 154 -7.27 11.54 6.54
N ILE A 155 -8.30 10.74 6.78
CA ILE A 155 -9.11 10.19 5.70
C ILE A 155 -10.01 11.27 5.11
N GLN A 156 -9.96 11.39 3.79
CA GLN A 156 -10.81 12.26 2.96
C GLN A 156 -11.74 11.35 2.17
N THR A 157 -13.03 11.43 2.42
CA THR A 157 -14.02 10.49 1.91
C THR A 157 -14.92 11.16 0.89
N ARG A 158 -15.19 10.47 -0.21
CA ARG A 158 -16.29 10.82 -1.13
C ARG A 158 -17.63 10.44 -0.52
N SER A 159 -18.68 11.18 -0.87
CA SER A 159 -20.05 10.80 -0.53
C SER A 159 -20.45 9.49 -1.23
N GLN A 160 -21.42 8.79 -0.68
CA GLN A 160 -21.96 7.59 -1.33
C GLN A 160 -22.63 7.96 -2.66
N GLU A 161 -23.29 9.11 -2.72
CA GLU A 161 -23.98 9.66 -3.89
C GLU A 161 -23.00 9.89 -5.05
N SER A 162 -21.85 10.52 -4.79
CA SER A 162 -20.79 10.72 -5.78
C SER A 162 -20.28 9.40 -6.37
N ILE A 163 -20.05 8.39 -5.51
CA ILE A 163 -19.55 7.08 -5.95
C ILE A 163 -20.61 6.31 -6.72
N ILE A 164 -21.89 6.39 -6.31
CA ILE A 164 -23.00 5.74 -7.00
C ILE A 164 -23.21 6.35 -8.37
N LYS A 165 -23.20 7.69 -8.48
CA LYS A 165 -23.30 8.41 -9.76
C LYS A 165 -22.20 7.96 -10.75
N GLU A 166 -20.97 7.85 -10.27
CA GLU A 166 -19.84 7.35 -11.08
C GLU A 166 -20.07 5.90 -11.52
N ALA A 167 -20.51 5.03 -10.61
CA ALA A 167 -20.80 3.63 -10.89
C ALA A 167 -21.93 3.48 -11.93
N GLU A 168 -23.00 4.28 -11.84
CA GLU A 168 -24.07 4.32 -12.82
C GLU A 168 -23.54 4.71 -14.21
N GLY A 169 -22.69 5.75 -14.29
CA GLY A 169 -22.02 6.10 -15.54
C GLY A 169 -21.17 4.96 -16.11
N MET A 170 -20.48 4.19 -15.26
CA MET A 170 -19.70 3.03 -15.69
C MET A 170 -20.57 1.92 -16.29
N THR A 171 -21.80 1.71 -15.80
CA THR A 171 -22.68 0.66 -16.33
C THR A 171 -23.06 0.89 -17.80
N HIS A 172 -22.97 2.10 -18.29
CA HIS A 172 -23.25 2.49 -19.68
C HIS A 172 -21.98 2.44 -20.57
N SER A 173 -20.81 2.16 -20.00
CA SER A 173 -19.55 2.09 -20.77
C SER A 173 -19.52 0.82 -21.64
N PRO A 174 -19.04 0.89 -22.91
CA PRO A 174 -19.09 -0.24 -23.85
C PRO A 174 -18.36 -1.50 -23.38
N GLY A 175 -17.32 -1.36 -22.54
CA GLY A 175 -16.53 -2.46 -22.00
C GLY A 175 -17.09 -3.08 -20.71
N PHE A 176 -18.12 -2.50 -20.11
CA PHE A 176 -18.63 -2.95 -18.82
C PHE A 176 -19.38 -4.28 -18.92
N LYS A 177 -18.91 -5.28 -18.17
CA LYS A 177 -19.50 -6.64 -18.17
C LYS A 177 -20.32 -6.95 -16.90
N GLY A 178 -20.60 -5.92 -16.10
CA GLY A 178 -21.32 -6.05 -14.83
C GLY A 178 -20.38 -6.22 -13.60
N TYR A 179 -19.09 -6.01 -13.75
CA TYR A 179 -18.12 -6.20 -12.67
C TYR A 179 -17.49 -4.87 -12.28
N ILE A 180 -17.72 -4.43 -11.05
CA ILE A 180 -16.92 -3.38 -10.43
C ILE A 180 -15.69 -4.08 -9.81
N HIS A 181 -14.52 -3.77 -10.34
CA HIS A 181 -13.28 -4.49 -10.02
C HIS A 181 -12.76 -4.14 -8.63
N ASP A 182 -12.97 -2.91 -8.19
CA ASP A 182 -12.57 -2.45 -6.86
C ASP A 182 -13.43 -1.28 -6.39
N VAL A 183 -13.69 -1.20 -5.09
CA VAL A 183 -14.23 -0.02 -4.41
C VAL A 183 -13.28 0.29 -3.27
N GLY A 184 -12.25 1.07 -3.55
CA GLY A 184 -11.12 1.14 -2.67
C GLY A 184 -10.50 2.52 -2.51
N GLY A 185 -9.27 2.50 -2.09
CA GLY A 185 -8.41 3.64 -1.81
C GLY A 185 -7.03 3.15 -1.37
N PRO A 186 -6.21 3.97 -0.73
CA PRO A 186 -4.93 3.54 -0.16
C PRO A 186 -5.05 2.35 0.79
N THR A 187 -6.19 2.28 1.48
CA THR A 187 -6.64 1.15 2.30
C THR A 187 -8.16 1.08 2.14
N ALA A 188 -8.67 0.00 1.56
CA ALA A 188 -10.06 -0.07 1.11
C ALA A 188 -11.08 0.18 2.24
N ASN A 189 -10.83 -0.36 3.42
CA ASN A 189 -11.74 -0.26 4.55
C ASN A 189 -11.54 0.97 5.44
N PHE A 190 -10.78 1.99 4.98
CA PHE A 190 -10.66 3.28 5.68
C PHE A 190 -11.61 4.30 5.07
N ARG A 191 -12.81 4.43 5.62
CA ARG A 191 -13.81 5.37 5.12
C ARG A 191 -14.17 6.49 6.10
N GLN A 192 -13.45 6.61 7.19
CA GLN A 192 -13.68 7.64 8.20
C GLN A 192 -12.38 8.02 8.91
N PRO A 193 -12.30 9.19 9.55
CA PRO A 193 -11.17 9.56 10.39
C PRO A 193 -10.95 8.53 11.48
N ALA A 194 -9.68 8.30 11.85
CA ALA A 194 -9.34 7.32 12.89
C ALA A 194 -9.98 7.64 14.25
N CYS A 195 -10.23 8.92 14.56
CA CYS A 195 -10.89 9.35 15.79
C CYS A 195 -11.43 10.77 15.66
N LYS A 196 -12.34 11.16 16.54
CA LYS A 196 -12.93 12.52 16.58
C LYS A 196 -11.88 13.64 16.74
N LYS A 197 -10.77 13.35 17.43
CA LYS A 197 -9.68 14.36 17.62
C LYS A 197 -9.00 14.76 16.33
N GLN A 198 -8.91 13.84 15.36
CA GLN A 198 -8.28 14.15 14.06
C GLN A 198 -8.95 15.30 13.32
N LEU A 199 -10.26 15.44 13.44
CA LEU A 199 -11.02 16.50 12.77
C LEU A 199 -10.78 17.91 13.36
N GLN A 200 -10.29 17.97 14.61
CA GLN A 200 -10.10 19.22 15.32
C GLN A 200 -8.62 19.61 15.47
N ARG A 201 -7.76 18.59 15.71
CA ARG A 201 -6.36 18.78 16.11
C ARG A 201 -5.36 18.07 15.21
N GLY A 202 -5.85 17.43 14.14
CA GLY A 202 -5.03 16.66 13.24
C GLY A 202 -4.57 15.30 13.78
N ALA A 203 -3.66 14.66 13.05
CA ALA A 203 -3.09 13.38 13.42
C ALA A 203 -2.03 13.53 14.53
N CYS A 204 -1.97 12.57 15.44
CA CYS A 204 -0.98 12.59 16.53
C CYS A 204 0.46 12.55 15.97
N PRO A 205 1.35 13.48 16.35
CA PRO A 205 2.70 13.54 15.79
C PRO A 205 3.59 12.37 16.21
N THR A 206 3.34 11.78 17.39
CA THR A 206 4.21 10.76 18.01
C THR A 206 3.57 9.37 18.10
N ARG A 207 2.28 9.24 17.75
CA ARG A 207 1.57 7.96 17.86
C ARG A 207 0.90 7.56 16.55
N GLN A 208 1.03 6.29 16.18
CA GLN A 208 0.24 5.65 15.13
C GLN A 208 -1.09 5.15 15.70
N CYS A 209 -2.14 5.11 14.85
CA CYS A 209 -3.48 4.74 15.30
C CYS A 209 -3.65 3.23 15.53
N LEU A 210 -2.84 2.40 14.84
CA LEU A 210 -2.93 0.94 14.85
C LEU A 210 -1.67 0.25 15.41
N PHE A 211 -0.60 1.01 15.68
CA PHE A 211 0.65 0.45 16.15
C PHE A 211 1.11 1.13 17.47
N PRO A 212 1.69 0.37 18.41
CA PRO A 212 1.91 -1.09 18.45
C PRO A 212 0.61 -1.88 18.68
N SER A 213 -0.44 -1.22 19.09
CA SER A 213 -1.80 -1.73 19.29
C SER A 213 -2.81 -0.65 18.93
N PRO A 214 -4.07 -0.99 18.63
CA PRO A 214 -5.12 -0.03 18.35
C PRO A 214 -5.21 1.04 19.45
N CYS A 215 -5.27 2.30 19.03
CA CYS A 215 -5.43 3.42 19.96
C CYS A 215 -6.79 3.32 20.66
N LYS A 216 -6.84 3.60 21.96
CA LYS A 216 -8.11 3.60 22.73
C LYS A 216 -9.18 4.55 22.21
N ASN A 217 -8.79 5.54 21.41
CA ASN A 217 -9.73 6.49 20.78
C ASN A 217 -10.03 6.11 19.33
N LEU A 218 -9.51 4.96 18.84
CA LEU A 218 -9.77 4.51 17.46
C LEU A 218 -11.26 4.22 17.30
N ILE A 219 -11.84 4.72 16.23
CA ILE A 219 -13.18 4.38 15.78
C ILE A 219 -13.03 3.32 14.70
N ALA A 220 -13.31 2.07 15.05
CA ALA A 220 -13.33 0.96 14.10
C ALA A 220 -14.77 0.62 13.77
N ASP A 221 -15.26 1.14 12.66
CA ASP A 221 -16.63 0.98 12.20
C ASP A 221 -16.66 0.94 10.67
N HIS A 222 -17.26 -0.09 10.10
CA HIS A 222 -17.41 -0.30 8.67
C HIS A 222 -18.84 -0.08 8.15
N THR A 223 -19.73 0.49 8.96
CA THR A 223 -21.17 0.65 8.63
C THR A 223 -21.38 1.48 7.35
N ASP A 224 -20.67 2.61 7.21
CA ASP A 224 -20.75 3.44 6.00
C ASP A 224 -20.24 2.69 4.76
N TYR A 225 -19.11 2.01 4.88
CA TYR A 225 -18.54 1.24 3.77
C TYR A 225 -19.45 0.10 3.35
N LEU A 226 -20.01 -0.62 4.30
CA LEU A 226 -20.98 -1.69 4.05
C LEU A 226 -22.25 -1.17 3.39
N SER A 227 -22.77 -0.02 3.84
CA SER A 227 -23.91 0.65 3.21
C SER A 227 -23.65 0.96 1.73
N LEU A 228 -22.50 1.57 1.43
CA LEU A 228 -22.07 1.85 0.05
C LEU A 228 -22.00 0.57 -0.80
N LEU A 229 -21.34 -0.46 -0.31
CA LEU A 229 -21.19 -1.73 -1.05
C LEU A 229 -22.55 -2.39 -1.35
N ARG A 230 -23.48 -2.34 -0.38
CA ARG A 230 -24.86 -2.84 -0.57
C ARG A 230 -25.62 -2.05 -1.63
N LYS A 231 -25.48 -0.71 -1.68
CA LYS A 231 -26.09 0.15 -2.71
C LYS A 231 -25.52 -0.18 -4.09
N LEU A 232 -24.20 -0.26 -4.23
CA LEU A 232 -23.53 -0.60 -5.48
C LEU A 232 -23.93 -1.98 -6.03
N ARG A 233 -24.13 -2.98 -5.17
CA ARG A 233 -24.62 -4.31 -5.59
C ARG A 233 -26.04 -4.31 -6.14
N ARG A 234 -26.85 -3.29 -5.81
CA ARG A 234 -28.24 -3.17 -6.24
C ARG A 234 -28.41 -2.36 -7.53
N LEU A 235 -27.34 -1.74 -8.03
CA LEU A 235 -27.42 -0.96 -9.27
C LEU A 235 -27.78 -1.85 -10.47
N PRO A 236 -28.68 -1.42 -11.34
CA PRO A 236 -28.97 -2.11 -12.59
C PRO A 236 -27.68 -2.31 -13.41
N GLY A 237 -27.52 -3.50 -13.97
CA GLY A 237 -26.32 -3.85 -14.76
C GLY A 237 -25.13 -4.31 -13.94
N VAL A 238 -25.09 -4.12 -12.61
CA VAL A 238 -24.03 -4.60 -11.73
C VAL A 238 -24.31 -6.05 -11.28
N LYS A 239 -23.41 -6.96 -11.60
CA LYS A 239 -23.46 -8.38 -11.20
C LYS A 239 -22.63 -8.66 -9.96
N LYS A 240 -21.46 -8.04 -9.84
CA LYS A 240 -20.51 -8.23 -8.72
C LYS A 240 -19.76 -6.94 -8.43
N VAL A 241 -19.49 -6.73 -7.15
CA VAL A 241 -18.66 -5.64 -6.63
C VAL A 241 -17.53 -6.27 -5.83
N PHE A 242 -16.32 -6.13 -6.33
CA PHE A 242 -15.13 -6.68 -5.67
C PHE A 242 -14.38 -5.62 -4.86
N ILE A 243 -13.59 -6.06 -3.90
CA ILE A 243 -12.60 -5.29 -3.17
C ILE A 243 -11.25 -5.94 -3.46
N ARG A 244 -10.39 -5.24 -4.23
CA ARG A 244 -9.03 -5.68 -4.58
C ARG A 244 -7.95 -4.85 -3.91
N SER A 245 -8.24 -3.61 -3.57
CA SER A 245 -7.41 -2.78 -2.70
C SER A 245 -7.21 -3.46 -1.35
N GLY A 246 -6.04 -3.30 -0.76
CA GLY A 246 -5.70 -3.99 0.48
C GLY A 246 -6.67 -3.68 1.63
N ILE A 247 -7.15 -4.72 2.27
CA ILE A 247 -7.89 -4.63 3.54
C ILE A 247 -6.89 -4.52 4.69
N ARG A 248 -7.07 -3.52 5.53
CA ARG A 248 -6.32 -3.42 6.78
C ARG A 248 -6.92 -4.37 7.81
N PHE A 249 -6.29 -5.53 7.97
CA PHE A 249 -6.81 -6.65 8.75
C PHE A 249 -6.88 -6.36 10.26
N ASP A 250 -5.93 -5.61 10.81
CA ASP A 250 -5.92 -5.20 12.22
C ASP A 250 -7.04 -4.18 12.53
N TYR A 251 -7.38 -3.30 11.58
CA TYR A 251 -8.54 -2.42 11.70
C TYR A 251 -9.85 -3.18 11.56
N LEU A 252 -9.90 -4.19 10.69
CA LEU A 252 -11.06 -5.07 10.54
C LEU A 252 -11.32 -5.88 11.83
N LEU A 253 -10.26 -6.36 12.50
CA LEU A 253 -10.38 -7.06 13.78
C LEU A 253 -10.81 -6.15 14.93
N ALA A 254 -10.50 -4.86 14.84
CA ALA A 254 -10.87 -3.87 15.86
C ALA A 254 -12.35 -3.45 15.78
N ASP A 255 -13.06 -3.77 14.71
CA ASP A 255 -14.50 -3.57 14.59
C ASP A 255 -15.23 -4.56 15.53
N PRO A 256 -16.07 -4.08 16.46
CA PRO A 256 -16.82 -4.95 17.35
C PRO A 256 -17.89 -5.78 16.63
N SER A 257 -18.27 -5.38 15.39
CA SER A 257 -19.26 -6.09 14.58
C SER A 257 -18.61 -6.96 13.50
N ASP A 258 -19.01 -8.22 13.44
CA ASP A 258 -18.60 -9.14 12.36
C ASP A 258 -19.39 -8.97 11.06
N THR A 259 -20.37 -8.06 11.01
CA THR A 259 -21.29 -7.92 9.88
C THR A 259 -20.56 -7.59 8.61
N PHE A 260 -19.65 -6.60 8.63
CA PHE A 260 -18.85 -6.27 7.46
C PHE A 260 -17.94 -7.43 7.04
N PHE A 261 -17.29 -8.10 7.99
CA PHE A 261 -16.38 -9.21 7.68
C PHE A 261 -17.13 -10.37 7.01
N LYS A 262 -18.31 -10.74 7.48
CA LYS A 262 -19.16 -11.77 6.86
C LYS A 262 -19.58 -11.39 5.44
N GLU A 263 -20.06 -10.15 5.24
CA GLU A 263 -20.45 -9.70 3.89
C GLU A 263 -19.27 -9.53 2.94
N LEU A 264 -18.11 -9.10 3.44
CA LEU A 264 -16.86 -9.07 2.67
C LEU A 264 -16.57 -10.46 2.08
N VAL A 265 -16.56 -11.50 2.91
CA VAL A 265 -16.33 -12.90 2.50
C VAL A 265 -17.40 -13.37 1.52
N ARG A 266 -18.65 -13.13 1.82
CA ARG A 266 -19.77 -13.65 1.05
C ARG A 266 -19.94 -13.02 -0.34
N TYR A 267 -19.63 -11.71 -0.48
CA TYR A 267 -20.02 -10.96 -1.66
C TYR A 267 -18.89 -10.26 -2.40
N HIS A 268 -17.76 -9.96 -1.74
CA HIS A 268 -16.78 -9.00 -2.26
C HIS A 268 -15.40 -9.56 -2.57
N ILE A 269 -15.19 -10.86 -2.33
CA ILE A 269 -13.93 -11.55 -2.61
C ILE A 269 -14.13 -12.49 -3.81
N SER A 270 -13.19 -12.44 -4.76
CA SER A 270 -13.22 -13.27 -5.99
C SER A 270 -12.48 -14.61 -5.86
N GLY A 271 -12.34 -15.15 -4.63
CA GLY A 271 -11.61 -16.37 -4.31
C GLY A 271 -10.31 -16.15 -3.54
N GLN A 272 -9.70 -14.98 -3.65
CA GLN A 272 -8.47 -14.63 -2.94
C GLN A 272 -8.62 -13.25 -2.28
N LEU A 273 -8.31 -13.20 -0.97
CA LEU A 273 -8.21 -11.94 -0.24
C LEU A 273 -6.73 -11.59 -0.05
N LYS A 274 -6.32 -10.46 -0.62
CA LYS A 274 -4.97 -9.94 -0.48
C LYS A 274 -4.86 -9.08 0.77
N VAL A 275 -3.91 -9.41 1.64
CA VAL A 275 -3.60 -8.65 2.86
C VAL A 275 -2.08 -8.49 2.98
N ALA A 276 -1.64 -7.47 3.70
CA ALA A 276 -0.23 -7.11 3.78
C ALA A 276 0.29 -7.23 5.23
N PRO A 277 0.59 -8.45 5.74
CA PRO A 277 1.29 -8.61 7.01
C PRO A 277 2.75 -8.15 6.93
N GLU A 278 3.36 -8.16 5.76
CA GLU A 278 4.73 -7.76 5.39
C GLU A 278 5.82 -8.69 5.92
N HIS A 279 5.76 -9.14 7.16
CA HIS A 279 6.73 -10.03 7.79
C HIS A 279 6.07 -10.85 8.92
N VAL A 280 6.82 -11.79 9.51
CA VAL A 280 6.38 -12.60 10.67
C VAL A 280 7.19 -12.35 11.93
N SER A 281 8.31 -11.66 11.82
CA SER A 281 9.12 -11.27 12.96
C SER A 281 8.61 -9.99 13.58
N ASP A 282 8.29 -10.02 14.88
CA ASP A 282 7.83 -8.84 15.61
C ASP A 282 8.89 -7.75 15.70
N GLN A 283 10.18 -8.12 15.65
CA GLN A 283 11.28 -7.16 15.58
C GLN A 283 11.22 -6.35 14.29
N VAL A 284 11.05 -7.00 13.14
CA VAL A 284 10.94 -6.35 11.83
C VAL A 284 9.63 -5.58 11.73
N LEU A 285 8.52 -6.17 12.18
CA LEU A 285 7.20 -5.53 12.17
C LEU A 285 7.18 -4.24 13.01
N ARG A 286 7.90 -4.20 14.14
CA ARG A 286 8.06 -2.99 14.96
C ARG A 286 8.75 -1.88 14.19
N VAL A 287 9.81 -2.18 13.47
CA VAL A 287 10.53 -1.21 12.62
C VAL A 287 9.64 -0.72 11.47
N MET A 288 8.84 -1.63 10.90
CA MET A 288 7.84 -1.31 9.85
C MET A 288 6.65 -0.48 10.37
N GLY A 289 6.42 -0.41 11.68
CA GLY A 289 5.21 0.20 12.25
C GLY A 289 3.95 -0.62 11.95
N LYS A 290 4.08 -1.95 11.96
CA LYS A 290 2.99 -2.91 11.72
C LYS A 290 2.64 -3.64 13.02
N PRO A 291 1.39 -4.14 13.16
CA PRO A 291 1.00 -4.89 14.35
C PRO A 291 1.83 -6.18 14.50
N PRO A 292 1.94 -6.73 15.72
CA PRO A 292 2.61 -8.01 15.96
C PRO A 292 2.00 -9.14 15.11
N HIS A 293 2.82 -10.14 14.78
CA HIS A 293 2.41 -11.27 13.94
C HIS A 293 1.18 -12.02 14.48
N ALA A 294 1.05 -12.11 15.79
CA ALA A 294 -0.12 -12.74 16.44
C ALA A 294 -1.47 -12.11 15.99
N VAL A 295 -1.50 -10.80 15.68
CA VAL A 295 -2.71 -10.15 15.16
C VAL A 295 -3.07 -10.67 13.77
N TYR A 296 -2.07 -10.91 12.93
CA TYR A 296 -2.30 -11.52 11.62
C TYR A 296 -2.79 -12.96 11.74
N GLN A 297 -2.24 -13.74 12.68
CA GLN A 297 -2.70 -15.12 12.93
C GLN A 297 -4.18 -15.13 13.36
N GLN A 298 -4.57 -14.26 14.30
CA GLN A 298 -5.97 -14.11 14.72
C GLN A 298 -6.89 -13.75 13.53
N PHE A 299 -6.42 -12.88 12.63
CA PHE A 299 -7.17 -12.55 11.42
C PHE A 299 -7.36 -13.77 10.53
N VAL A 300 -6.30 -14.55 10.25
CA VAL A 300 -6.37 -15.74 9.40
C VAL A 300 -7.33 -16.79 9.98
N GLU A 301 -7.27 -17.04 11.29
CA GLU A 301 -8.17 -17.96 11.99
C GLU A 301 -9.63 -17.51 11.88
N LYS A 302 -9.88 -16.21 12.13
CA LYS A 302 -11.23 -15.63 12.01
C LYS A 302 -11.75 -15.68 10.59
N TYR A 303 -10.88 -15.36 9.60
CA TYR A 303 -11.21 -15.45 8.17
C TYR A 303 -11.60 -16.88 7.77
N LYS A 304 -10.81 -17.87 8.18
CA LYS A 304 -11.09 -19.28 7.92
C LYS A 304 -12.44 -19.72 8.51
N ARG A 305 -12.70 -19.39 9.77
CA ARG A 305 -13.97 -19.69 10.43
C ARG A 305 -15.17 -19.04 9.72
N ILE A 306 -15.05 -17.79 9.28
CA ILE A 306 -16.13 -17.11 8.55
C ILE A 306 -16.33 -17.74 7.18
N ASN A 307 -15.28 -18.14 6.47
CA ASN A 307 -15.40 -18.87 5.20
C ASN A 307 -16.18 -20.20 5.36
N GLU A 308 -15.89 -20.95 6.42
CA GLU A 308 -16.59 -22.18 6.74
C GLU A 308 -18.08 -21.91 7.05
N GLN A 309 -18.38 -20.89 7.85
CA GLN A 309 -19.75 -20.49 8.20
C GLN A 309 -20.56 -20.02 6.97
N GLU A 310 -19.92 -19.31 6.04
CA GLU A 310 -20.57 -18.79 4.82
C GLU A 310 -20.51 -19.81 3.65
N GLY A 311 -19.97 -21.01 3.85
CA GLY A 311 -19.83 -22.03 2.82
C GLY A 311 -18.91 -21.64 1.65
N MET A 312 -17.95 -20.76 1.90
CA MET A 312 -17.05 -20.23 0.88
C MET A 312 -15.72 -20.99 0.85
N LYS A 313 -15.09 -21.05 -0.34
CA LYS A 313 -13.75 -21.62 -0.53
C LYS A 313 -12.82 -20.51 -1.03
N GLN A 314 -12.29 -19.73 -0.12
CA GLN A 314 -11.44 -18.61 -0.43
C GLN A 314 -10.13 -18.67 0.38
N TYR A 315 -9.09 -18.05 -0.15
CA TYR A 315 -7.75 -18.11 0.40
C TYR A 315 -7.23 -16.70 0.74
N VAL A 316 -6.42 -16.60 1.78
CA VAL A 316 -5.65 -15.40 2.08
C VAL A 316 -4.35 -15.46 1.30
N VAL A 317 -4.02 -14.38 0.59
CA VAL A 317 -2.75 -14.18 -0.09
C VAL A 317 -1.97 -13.10 0.64
N PRO A 318 -0.96 -13.46 1.46
CA PRO A 318 -0.16 -12.49 2.18
C PRO A 318 0.85 -11.82 1.26
N TYR A 319 0.89 -10.49 1.29
CA TYR A 319 2.02 -9.74 0.77
C TYR A 319 3.13 -9.71 1.82
N LEU A 320 4.32 -10.13 1.42
CA LEU A 320 5.50 -10.22 2.27
C LEU A 320 6.66 -9.49 1.63
N MET A 321 7.50 -8.89 2.46
CA MET A 321 8.62 -8.04 2.04
C MET A 321 9.93 -8.55 2.63
N SER A 322 10.95 -8.71 1.78
CA SER A 322 12.33 -9.01 2.21
C SER A 322 13.16 -7.73 2.37
N SER A 323 14.25 -7.84 3.07
CA SER A 323 15.32 -6.83 3.12
C SER A 323 14.91 -5.45 3.65
N HIS A 324 13.83 -5.36 4.43
CA HIS A 324 13.47 -4.13 5.13
C HIS A 324 14.49 -3.82 6.24
N PRO A 325 14.78 -2.54 6.56
CA PRO A 325 15.54 -2.19 7.76
C PRO A 325 15.01 -2.94 9.00
N GLY A 326 15.90 -3.49 9.80
CA GLY A 326 15.59 -4.37 10.93
C GLY A 326 15.55 -5.87 10.58
N CYS A 327 15.55 -6.25 9.30
CA CYS A 327 15.52 -7.66 8.88
C CYS A 327 16.94 -8.22 8.80
N THR A 328 17.37 -8.90 9.85
CA THR A 328 18.62 -9.68 9.86
C THR A 328 18.44 -11.00 9.10
N MET A 329 19.52 -11.76 8.90
CA MET A 329 19.43 -13.05 8.25
C MET A 329 18.61 -14.05 9.07
N GLU A 330 18.69 -14.00 10.39
CA GLU A 330 17.89 -14.84 11.29
C GLU A 330 16.39 -14.54 11.13
N GLU A 331 16.03 -13.26 11.01
CA GLU A 331 14.63 -12.86 10.82
C GLU A 331 14.09 -13.29 9.43
N ALA A 332 14.94 -13.26 8.40
CA ALA A 332 14.60 -13.78 7.08
C ALA A 332 14.40 -15.31 7.09
N VAL A 333 15.22 -16.04 7.87
CA VAL A 333 15.04 -17.49 8.08
C VAL A 333 13.74 -17.79 8.79
N ARG A 334 13.36 -17.02 9.83
CA ARG A 334 12.05 -17.17 10.51
C ARG A 334 10.87 -17.01 9.52
N LEU A 335 10.97 -16.07 8.59
CA LEU A 335 9.95 -15.92 7.54
C LEU A 335 9.90 -17.16 6.65
N ALA A 336 11.04 -17.72 6.26
CA ALA A 336 11.09 -18.95 5.46
C ALA A 336 10.52 -20.17 6.21
N GLU A 337 10.77 -20.28 7.51
CA GLU A 337 10.17 -21.34 8.35
C GLU A 337 8.65 -21.20 8.40
N TYR A 338 8.12 -20.00 8.56
CA TYR A 338 6.69 -19.74 8.51
C TYR A 338 6.07 -20.14 7.16
N LEU A 339 6.72 -19.80 6.06
CA LEU A 339 6.27 -20.18 4.71
C LEU A 339 6.26 -21.70 4.51
N ARG A 340 7.24 -22.42 5.08
CA ARG A 340 7.27 -23.88 5.14
C ARG A 340 6.08 -24.44 5.94
N ASP A 341 5.88 -23.93 7.14
CA ASP A 341 4.90 -24.45 8.10
C ASP A 341 3.46 -24.20 7.64
N THR A 342 3.24 -23.11 6.94
CA THR A 342 1.94 -22.78 6.32
C THR A 342 1.78 -23.37 4.91
N ASN A 343 2.81 -24.07 4.40
CA ASN A 343 2.87 -24.57 3.02
C ASN A 343 2.52 -23.50 1.98
N HIS A 344 2.94 -22.25 2.24
CA HIS A 344 2.72 -21.14 1.32
C HIS A 344 3.99 -20.89 0.50
N GLU A 345 3.85 -20.84 -0.82
CA GLU A 345 4.93 -20.48 -1.74
C GLU A 345 4.55 -19.19 -2.49
N PRO A 346 5.13 -18.05 -2.13
CA PRO A 346 4.81 -16.80 -2.79
C PRO A 346 5.34 -16.81 -4.24
N GLU A 347 4.45 -16.61 -5.20
CA GLU A 347 4.83 -16.46 -6.62
C GLU A 347 5.59 -15.17 -6.84
N GLN A 348 5.13 -14.08 -6.22
CA GLN A 348 5.75 -12.77 -6.24
C GLN A 348 6.30 -12.44 -4.86
N VAL A 349 7.54 -12.00 -4.80
CA VAL A 349 8.19 -11.49 -3.60
C VAL A 349 8.66 -10.08 -3.85
N GLN A 350 8.51 -9.23 -2.85
CA GLN A 350 8.90 -7.83 -2.92
C GLN A 350 10.11 -7.59 -2.01
N ASP A 351 11.17 -7.04 -2.59
CA ASP A 351 12.26 -6.51 -1.79
C ASP A 351 11.91 -5.09 -1.32
N PHE A 352 12.38 -4.72 -0.15
CA PHE A 352 12.29 -3.33 0.28
C PHE A 352 12.95 -2.42 -0.76
N TYR A 353 12.17 -1.46 -1.25
CA TYR A 353 12.64 -0.41 -2.14
C TYR A 353 12.60 0.93 -1.40
N PRO A 354 13.74 1.64 -1.29
CA PRO A 354 13.79 2.93 -0.61
C PRO A 354 12.93 3.96 -1.33
N THR A 355 11.73 4.21 -0.83
CA THR A 355 10.82 5.22 -1.37
C THR A 355 11.10 6.55 -0.69
N PRO A 356 11.34 7.64 -1.45
CA PRO A 356 11.57 8.96 -0.88
C PRO A 356 10.49 9.37 0.13
N SER A 357 10.87 10.17 1.11
CA SER A 357 9.99 10.70 2.17
C SER A 357 9.42 9.61 3.10
N THR A 358 10.10 8.47 3.27
CA THR A 358 9.67 7.44 4.22
C THR A 358 10.68 7.23 5.35
N LEU A 359 10.17 6.91 6.55
CA LEU A 359 11.00 6.55 7.70
C LEU A 359 12.00 5.43 7.36
N SER A 360 11.54 4.40 6.65
CA SER A 360 12.38 3.26 6.28
C SER A 360 13.49 3.62 5.31
N THR A 361 13.29 4.61 4.44
CA THR A 361 14.36 5.11 3.55
C THR A 361 15.44 5.85 4.34
N VAL A 362 15.04 6.63 5.34
CA VAL A 362 16.00 7.29 6.24
C VAL A 362 16.78 6.24 7.04
N MET A 363 16.11 5.25 7.61
CA MET A 363 16.77 4.12 8.27
C MET A 363 17.75 3.40 7.34
N TYR A 364 17.33 3.14 6.09
CA TYR A 364 18.17 2.48 5.08
C TYR A 364 19.44 3.27 4.77
N TYR A 365 19.33 4.57 4.62
CA TYR A 365 20.45 5.45 4.32
C TYR A 365 21.36 5.65 5.53
N THR A 366 20.79 5.99 6.70
CA THR A 366 21.52 6.43 7.88
C THR A 366 21.94 5.30 8.83
N GLY A 367 21.21 4.18 8.83
CA GLY A 367 21.34 3.13 9.85
C GLY A 367 20.71 3.52 11.19
N LEU A 368 19.91 4.58 11.26
CA LEU A 368 19.25 5.09 12.47
C LEU A 368 17.74 5.14 12.29
N ASP A 369 16.99 4.81 13.34
CA ASP A 369 15.55 5.09 13.39
C ASP A 369 15.32 6.59 13.70
N PRO A 370 14.81 7.39 12.78
CA PRO A 370 14.64 8.83 13.01
C PRO A 370 13.62 9.19 14.10
N ARG A 371 12.88 8.19 14.62
CA ARG A 371 11.94 8.39 15.74
C ARG A 371 12.63 8.35 17.10
N THR A 372 13.69 7.55 17.24
CA THR A 372 14.41 7.28 18.50
C THR A 372 15.87 7.64 18.44
N MET A 373 16.45 7.80 17.25
CA MET A 373 17.89 7.94 16.95
C MET A 373 18.72 6.71 17.36
N GLU A 374 18.08 5.57 17.56
CA GLU A 374 18.74 4.31 17.85
C GLU A 374 19.21 3.62 16.54
N PRO A 375 20.33 2.86 16.61
CA PRO A 375 20.80 2.10 15.47
C PRO A 375 19.78 1.05 15.00
N VAL A 376 19.65 0.91 13.68
CA VAL A 376 18.83 -0.11 13.02
C VAL A 376 19.71 -0.90 12.06
N TYR A 377 19.63 -2.22 12.15
CA TYR A 377 20.28 -3.08 11.17
C TYR A 377 19.73 -2.86 9.77
N VAL A 378 20.59 -2.79 8.76
CA VAL A 378 20.19 -2.56 7.37
C VAL A 378 20.92 -3.51 6.44
N PRO A 379 20.21 -4.39 5.70
CA PRO A 379 20.81 -5.27 4.70
C PRO A 379 21.17 -4.46 3.44
N LYS A 380 22.32 -3.80 3.44
CA LYS A 380 22.81 -2.96 2.33
C LYS A 380 23.50 -3.77 1.23
N ASN A 381 24.11 -4.90 1.58
CA ASN A 381 24.84 -5.72 0.63
C ASN A 381 23.88 -6.39 -0.37
N PRO A 382 24.06 -6.21 -1.70
CA PRO A 382 23.18 -6.82 -2.71
C PRO A 382 23.12 -8.35 -2.62
N HIS A 383 24.21 -9.02 -2.25
CA HIS A 383 24.24 -10.46 -2.11
C HIS A 383 23.42 -10.93 -0.89
N GLU A 384 23.47 -10.18 0.21
CA GLU A 384 22.64 -10.44 1.38
C GLU A 384 21.16 -10.27 1.05
N LYS A 385 20.80 -9.20 0.33
CA LYS A 385 19.41 -9.00 -0.15
C LYS A 385 18.95 -10.14 -1.04
N ALA A 386 19.82 -10.64 -1.93
CA ALA A 386 19.53 -11.80 -2.78
C ALA A 386 19.29 -13.06 -1.95
N MET A 387 20.06 -13.28 -0.87
CA MET A 387 19.86 -14.40 0.06
C MET A 387 18.52 -14.29 0.81
N GLN A 388 18.19 -13.12 1.36
CA GLN A 388 16.90 -12.91 2.06
C GLN A 388 15.72 -13.12 1.11
N ARG A 389 15.82 -12.64 -0.13
CA ARG A 389 14.81 -12.89 -1.16
C ARG A 389 14.69 -14.37 -1.51
N ALA A 390 15.82 -15.05 -1.69
CA ALA A 390 15.87 -16.47 -2.00
C ALA A 390 15.21 -17.34 -0.92
N LEU A 391 15.34 -16.98 0.36
CA LEU A 391 14.69 -17.64 1.48
C LEU A 391 13.16 -17.61 1.38
N MET A 392 12.56 -16.55 0.85
CA MET A 392 11.11 -16.49 0.63
C MET A 392 10.64 -17.45 -0.48
N GLN A 393 11.52 -17.85 -1.38
CA GLN A 393 11.25 -18.77 -2.48
C GLN A 393 12.23 -19.96 -2.45
N TYR A 394 12.46 -20.51 -1.26
CA TYR A 394 13.47 -21.51 -0.98
C TYR A 394 13.29 -22.82 -1.74
N ARG A 395 12.06 -23.13 -2.21
CA ARG A 395 11.74 -24.32 -2.99
C ARG A 395 12.20 -24.23 -4.45
N ARG A 396 12.48 -23.03 -4.96
CA ARG A 396 12.93 -22.84 -6.34
C ARG A 396 14.34 -23.36 -6.53
N PRO A 397 14.59 -24.26 -7.48
CA PRO A 397 15.92 -24.86 -7.69
C PRO A 397 17.05 -23.86 -7.86
N GLN A 398 16.80 -22.76 -8.58
CA GLN A 398 17.76 -21.69 -8.82
C GLN A 398 18.20 -20.96 -7.54
N ASN A 399 17.41 -21.02 -6.48
CA ASN A 399 17.71 -20.37 -5.21
C ASN A 399 18.52 -21.25 -4.24
N TYR A 400 18.77 -22.49 -4.57
CA TYR A 400 19.36 -23.48 -3.67
C TYR A 400 20.67 -23.01 -3.01
N PHE A 401 21.62 -22.51 -3.79
CA PHE A 401 22.92 -22.11 -3.28
C PHE A 401 22.81 -20.86 -2.38
N LEU A 402 22.00 -19.87 -2.74
CA LEU A 402 21.72 -18.70 -1.93
C LEU A 402 21.05 -19.06 -0.60
N VAL A 403 20.06 -19.95 -0.64
CA VAL A 403 19.38 -20.44 0.57
C VAL A 403 20.35 -21.20 1.48
N ARG A 404 21.20 -22.08 0.91
CA ARG A 404 22.19 -22.82 1.67
C ARG A 404 23.18 -21.87 2.37
N GLU A 405 23.70 -20.89 1.65
CA GLU A 405 24.60 -19.87 2.20
C GLU A 405 23.92 -19.05 3.30
N ALA A 406 22.67 -18.61 3.06
CA ALA A 406 21.87 -17.88 4.04
C ALA A 406 21.71 -18.68 5.34
N LEU A 407 21.36 -19.96 5.26
CA LEU A 407 21.22 -20.84 6.42
C LEU A 407 22.54 -21.05 7.17
N GLN A 408 23.65 -21.16 6.45
CA GLN A 408 24.98 -21.26 7.05
C GLN A 408 25.37 -19.96 7.80
N LYS A 409 25.12 -18.80 7.17
CA LYS A 409 25.37 -17.49 7.80
C LYS A 409 24.51 -17.21 9.02
N ALA A 410 23.26 -17.69 9.01
CA ALA A 410 22.36 -17.59 10.16
C ALA A 410 22.64 -18.65 11.25
N GLY A 411 23.61 -19.54 11.06
CA GLY A 411 23.86 -20.65 11.99
C GLY A 411 22.76 -21.70 12.03
N ARG A 412 21.89 -21.75 11.00
CA ARG A 412 20.70 -22.62 10.93
C ARG A 412 20.90 -23.81 9.97
N THR A 413 22.04 -24.50 10.11
CA THR A 413 22.33 -25.72 9.34
C THR A 413 21.40 -26.88 9.67
N ASP A 414 20.70 -26.84 10.80
CA ASP A 414 19.60 -27.73 11.19
C ASP A 414 18.44 -27.76 10.17
N LEU A 415 18.29 -26.69 9.39
CA LEU A 415 17.29 -26.58 8.33
C LEU A 415 17.73 -27.16 6.96
N ILE A 416 18.93 -27.76 6.92
CA ILE A 416 19.46 -28.48 5.76
C ILE A 416 19.41 -29.98 6.05
N GLY A 417 18.51 -30.72 5.41
CA GLY A 417 18.35 -32.15 5.70
C GLY A 417 17.15 -32.77 5.02
N PHE A 418 16.69 -33.89 5.58
CA PHE A 418 15.64 -34.72 5.00
C PHE A 418 14.32 -34.66 5.75
N THR A 419 14.30 -34.05 6.93
CA THR A 419 13.10 -33.98 7.77
C THR A 419 12.11 -32.94 7.23
N PRO A 420 10.82 -33.03 7.55
CA PRO A 420 9.83 -32.01 7.17
C PRO A 420 10.12 -30.60 7.70
N LYS A 421 10.98 -30.50 8.74
CA LYS A 421 11.41 -29.21 9.31
C LYS A 421 12.51 -28.52 8.49
N CYS A 422 13.18 -29.23 7.57
CA CYS A 422 14.23 -28.67 6.73
C CYS A 422 13.65 -27.84 5.59
N LEU A 423 14.33 -26.75 5.21
CA LEU A 423 13.98 -25.92 4.07
C LEU A 423 14.54 -26.49 2.77
N ILE A 424 15.77 -27.00 2.80
CA ILE A 424 16.44 -27.57 1.62
C ILE A 424 17.11 -28.91 1.97
N ARG A 425 17.38 -29.71 0.94
CA ARG A 425 18.16 -30.95 1.07
C ARG A 425 19.66 -30.67 1.11
N PRO A 426 20.51 -31.61 1.60
CA PRO A 426 21.97 -31.42 1.63
C PRO A 426 22.64 -31.30 0.27
N TYR A 427 21.98 -31.72 -0.80
CA TYR A 427 22.44 -31.66 -2.19
C TYR A 427 21.48 -30.88 -3.07
N PRO A 428 22.01 -30.20 -4.11
CA PRO A 428 21.16 -29.42 -5.00
C PRO A 428 20.15 -30.31 -5.73
N PRO A 429 18.95 -29.78 -6.07
CA PRO A 429 18.00 -30.48 -6.92
C PRO A 429 18.68 -30.80 -8.25
N LYS A 430 18.42 -32.01 -8.78
CA LYS A 430 18.87 -32.35 -10.14
C LYS A 430 18.22 -31.33 -11.09
N GLU A 431 19.05 -30.72 -11.93
CA GLU A 431 18.53 -29.92 -13.04
C GLU A 431 17.61 -30.82 -13.88
N LYS A 432 16.33 -30.47 -13.96
CA LYS A 432 15.51 -31.01 -15.05
C LYS A 432 16.18 -30.48 -16.32
N LYS A 433 16.79 -31.39 -17.12
CA LYS A 433 17.17 -31.07 -18.49
C LYS A 433 15.98 -30.34 -19.09
N ALA A 434 16.21 -29.14 -19.58
CA ALA A 434 15.19 -28.37 -20.28
C ALA A 434 14.62 -29.30 -21.37
N GLY A 435 13.47 -29.87 -21.13
CA GLY A 435 12.71 -30.54 -22.13
C GLY A 435 12.41 -29.52 -23.21
N ALA A 436 12.45 -29.93 -24.47
CA ALA A 436 12.02 -29.14 -25.59
C ALA A 436 10.75 -28.34 -25.23
N PRO A 437 10.58 -27.10 -25.71
CA PRO A 437 9.41 -26.29 -25.40
C PRO A 437 8.15 -27.12 -25.58
N ASP A 438 7.32 -27.20 -24.55
CA ASP A 438 6.00 -27.84 -24.61
C ASP A 438 5.30 -27.28 -25.85
N GLN A 439 5.23 -28.08 -26.90
CA GLN A 439 4.31 -27.82 -28.00
C GLN A 439 2.91 -27.75 -27.37
N PRO A 440 2.13 -26.70 -27.63
CA PRO A 440 0.75 -26.66 -27.15
C PRO A 440 0.06 -27.96 -27.58
N PRO A 441 -0.71 -28.62 -26.70
CA PRO A 441 -1.37 -29.86 -27.04
C PRO A 441 -2.18 -29.64 -28.32
N GLU A 442 -1.84 -30.42 -29.38
CA GLU A 442 -2.64 -30.45 -30.60
C GLU A 442 -4.09 -30.69 -30.21
N ARG A 443 -4.95 -29.73 -30.48
CA ARG A 443 -6.39 -29.92 -30.38
C ARG A 443 -6.75 -31.08 -31.32
N LYS A 444 -6.89 -32.28 -30.79
CA LYS A 444 -7.51 -33.37 -31.50
C LYS A 444 -8.88 -32.90 -31.98
N SER A 445 -8.98 -32.68 -33.28
CA SER A 445 -10.23 -32.37 -33.94
C SER A 445 -11.19 -33.51 -33.69
N THR A 446 -12.21 -33.29 -32.89
CA THR A 446 -13.34 -34.25 -32.75
C THR A 446 -14.03 -34.29 -34.10
N PRO A 447 -14.25 -35.49 -34.70
CA PRO A 447 -14.94 -35.60 -35.99
C PRO A 447 -16.36 -35.07 -35.81
N ALA A 448 -16.76 -34.19 -36.72
CA ALA A 448 -18.08 -33.60 -36.79
C ALA A 448 -19.16 -34.72 -36.89
N LYS A 449 -20.11 -34.71 -35.94
CA LYS A 449 -21.31 -35.56 -36.03
C LYS A 449 -22.12 -35.15 -37.26
N PRO A 450 -22.60 -36.12 -38.09
CA PRO A 450 -23.37 -35.81 -39.27
C PRO A 450 -24.70 -35.11 -38.90
N ALA A 451 -25.02 -34.06 -39.62
CA ALA A 451 -26.21 -33.27 -39.45
C ALA A 451 -27.49 -34.11 -39.65
N LYS A 452 -28.32 -34.21 -38.62
CA LYS A 452 -29.68 -34.79 -38.75
C LYS A 452 -30.53 -33.84 -39.62
N LYS A 453 -31.02 -34.36 -40.79
CA LYS A 453 -31.99 -33.71 -41.65
C LYS A 453 -33.29 -33.48 -40.87
N ARG A 454 -33.74 -32.26 -40.82
CA ARG A 454 -35.09 -31.90 -40.32
C ARG A 454 -36.14 -32.34 -41.33
N PRO A 455 -37.27 -32.94 -40.90
CA PRO A 455 -38.42 -33.22 -41.79
C PRO A 455 -39.13 -31.93 -42.18
N PRO A 456 -39.83 -31.91 -43.36
CA PRO A 456 -40.56 -30.72 -43.84
C PRO A 456 -41.78 -30.43 -42.97
N ARG A 457 -42.02 -29.15 -42.67
CA ARG A 457 -43.25 -28.68 -42.04
C ARG A 457 -44.39 -28.75 -43.04
N ARG A 458 -45.47 -29.38 -42.64
CA ARG A 458 -46.83 -29.12 -43.17
C ARG A 458 -47.47 -27.98 -42.44
#